data_7b80290cbd879e1d8630201fb59e83be
#
_entry.id   7b80290cbd879e1d8630201fb59e83be
#
_cell.length_a   1.000
_cell.length_b   1.000
_cell.length_c   1.000
_cell.angle_alpha   90.00
_cell.angle_beta   90.00
_cell.angle_gamma   90.00
#
_symmetry.space_group_name_H-M   'P 1'
#
loop_
_entity.id
_entity.type
_entity.pdbx_description
1 polymer ?
#
loop_
_entity_poly.entity_id
_entity_poly.type
_entity_poly.pdbx_seq_one_letter_code
_entity_poly.pdbx_strand_id
1 'polypeptide(L)'
;MLVHDTVATGRSQADADQIRASLRARYEELSAEYEQAVLQSQVLRLVEVGDTAGDDQADSGTKTAERDTAQSLLRTILDRRAQFERALGRLDEGTYGFCEGCSAPIPVERLEIFPSATACVTCKQSRERRAA
;
A
#
# COMPACT_ATOMS: atom_id res chain seq x y z
N MET A 1 30.20 5.16 2.13
CA MET A 1 28.88 5.50 1.62
C MET A 1 27.93 4.34 1.77
N LEU A 2 28.12 3.31 0.96
CA LEU A 2 27.30 2.10 1.04
C LEU A 2 27.44 1.40 2.38
N VAL A 3 28.60 1.51 2.98
CA VAL A 3 28.90 0.95 4.30
C VAL A 3 28.03 1.59 5.38
N HIS A 4 27.68 2.84 5.19
CA HIS A 4 26.86 3.59 6.13
C HIS A 4 25.49 2.97 6.33
N ASP A 5 24.83 2.64 5.23
CA ASP A 5 23.48 2.09 5.25
C ASP A 5 23.46 0.72 5.92
N THR A 6 24.44 -0.09 5.59
CA THR A 6 24.58 -1.44 6.14
C THR A 6 24.80 -1.40 7.64
N VAL A 7 25.63 -0.49 8.11
CA VAL A 7 25.94 -0.35 9.54
C VAL A 7 24.73 0.16 10.30
N ALA A 8 24.02 1.14 9.73
CA ALA A 8 22.89 1.79 10.40
C ALA A 8 21.76 0.81 10.68
N THR A 9 21.52 -0.12 9.76
CA THR A 9 20.41 -1.09 9.90
C THR A 9 20.86 -2.46 10.37
N GLY A 10 22.17 -2.70 10.44
CA GLY A 10 22.74 -4.01 10.78
C GLY A 10 22.52 -5.05 9.69
N ARG A 11 22.22 -4.63 8.46
CA ARG A 11 21.97 -5.51 7.34
C ARG A 11 23.11 -5.47 6.35
N SER A 12 23.38 -6.64 5.72
CA SER A 12 24.36 -6.70 4.63
C SER A 12 23.75 -6.12 3.35
N GLN A 13 24.59 -5.86 2.36
CA GLN A 13 24.12 -5.43 1.03
C GLN A 13 23.25 -6.51 0.39
N ALA A 14 23.59 -7.78 0.59
CA ALA A 14 22.79 -8.89 0.09
C ALA A 14 21.39 -8.90 0.71
N ASP A 15 21.30 -8.63 2.01
CA ASP A 15 20.00 -8.53 2.70
C ASP A 15 19.18 -7.37 2.16
N ALA A 16 19.82 -6.23 1.94
CA ALA A 16 19.15 -5.05 1.38
C ALA A 16 18.61 -5.34 -0.03
N ASP A 17 19.39 -6.02 -0.86
CA ASP A 17 18.99 -6.39 -2.22
C ASP A 17 17.80 -7.35 -2.19
N GLN A 18 17.82 -8.30 -1.27
CA GLN A 18 16.73 -9.26 -1.10
C GLN A 18 15.43 -8.56 -0.65
N ILE A 19 15.55 -7.64 0.30
CA ILE A 19 14.42 -6.84 0.76
C ILE A 19 13.85 -6.01 -0.40
N ARG A 20 14.72 -5.37 -1.17
CA ARG A 20 14.32 -4.57 -2.34
C ARG A 20 13.55 -5.42 -3.36
N ALA A 21 14.05 -6.59 -3.67
CA ALA A 21 13.40 -7.50 -4.62
C ALA A 21 12.02 -7.91 -4.13
N SER A 22 11.90 -8.24 -2.85
CA SER A 22 10.64 -8.62 -2.22
C SER A 22 9.61 -7.48 -2.24
N LEU A 23 10.04 -6.28 -1.86
CA LEU A 23 9.18 -5.10 -1.86
C LEU A 23 8.73 -4.75 -3.28
N ARG A 24 9.63 -4.83 -4.25
CA ARG A 24 9.32 -4.53 -5.65
C ARG A 24 8.33 -5.53 -6.21
N ALA A 25 8.47 -6.82 -5.90
CA ALA A 25 7.54 -7.85 -6.33
C ALA A 25 6.13 -7.58 -5.83
N ARG A 26 6.00 -7.19 -4.56
CA ARG A 26 4.70 -6.86 -3.99
C ARG A 26 4.12 -5.57 -4.60
N TYR A 27 4.96 -4.59 -4.86
CA TYR A 27 4.55 -3.37 -5.54
C TYR A 27 3.95 -3.69 -6.92
N GLU A 28 4.62 -4.55 -7.67
CA GLU A 28 4.17 -4.94 -9.00
C GLU A 28 2.87 -5.75 -8.95
N GLU A 29 2.73 -6.63 -7.97
CA GLU A 29 1.48 -7.37 -7.76
C GLU A 29 0.31 -6.43 -7.48
N LEU A 30 0.53 -5.44 -6.62
CA LEU A 30 -0.50 -4.45 -6.29
C LEU A 30 -0.84 -3.57 -7.49
N SER A 31 0.14 -3.24 -8.32
CA SER A 31 -0.11 -2.50 -9.56
C SER A 31 -0.99 -3.29 -10.52
N ALA A 32 -0.75 -4.60 -10.64
CA ALA A 32 -1.58 -5.48 -11.47
C ALA A 32 -3.00 -5.61 -10.90
N GLU A 33 -3.12 -5.75 -9.57
CA GLU A 33 -4.42 -5.77 -8.90
C GLU A 33 -5.21 -4.49 -9.17
N TYR A 34 -4.53 -3.35 -9.10
CA TYR A 34 -5.16 -2.06 -9.35
C TYR A 34 -5.69 -1.97 -10.78
N GLU A 35 -4.87 -2.36 -11.75
CA GLU A 35 -5.28 -2.35 -13.16
C GLU A 35 -6.49 -3.23 -13.40
N GLN A 36 -6.52 -4.43 -12.82
CA GLN A 36 -7.65 -5.33 -12.94
C GLN A 36 -8.91 -4.75 -12.30
N ALA A 37 -8.77 -4.15 -11.13
CA ALA A 37 -9.90 -3.54 -10.42
C ALA A 37 -10.47 -2.36 -11.21
N VAL A 38 -9.61 -1.56 -11.85
CA VAL A 38 -10.05 -0.46 -12.71
C VAL A 38 -10.85 -1.00 -13.90
N LEU A 39 -10.34 -2.04 -14.55
CA LEU A 39 -11.02 -2.65 -15.70
C LEU A 39 -12.38 -3.21 -15.31
N GLN A 40 -12.46 -3.89 -14.17
CA GLN A 40 -13.73 -4.42 -13.65
C GLN A 40 -14.73 -3.29 -13.37
N SER A 41 -14.25 -2.20 -12.79
CA SER A 41 -15.07 -1.02 -12.52
C SER A 41 -15.63 -0.42 -13.81
N GLN A 42 -14.80 -0.35 -14.86
CA GLN A 42 -15.23 0.14 -16.17
C GLN A 42 -16.26 -0.75 -16.82
N VAL A 43 -16.08 -2.06 -16.73
CA VAL A 43 -17.04 -3.03 -17.26
C VAL A 43 -18.39 -2.90 -16.55
N LEU A 44 -18.37 -2.76 -15.23
CA LEU A 44 -19.59 -2.56 -14.45
C LEU A 44 -20.34 -1.30 -14.86
N ARG A 45 -19.62 -0.21 -15.12
CA ARG A 45 -20.23 1.05 -15.60
C ARG A 45 -20.91 0.86 -16.95
N LEU A 46 -20.30 0.12 -17.86
CA LEU A 46 -20.86 -0.14 -19.17
C LEU A 46 -22.14 -0.96 -19.05
N VAL A 47 -22.16 -1.97 -18.18
CA VAL A 47 -23.34 -2.78 -17.92
C VAL A 47 -24.46 -1.92 -17.31
N GLU A 48 -24.14 -1.06 -16.35
CA GLU A 48 -25.10 -0.16 -15.72
C GLU A 48 -25.76 0.79 -16.73
N VAL A 49 -24.98 1.35 -17.64
CA VAL A 49 -25.50 2.24 -18.68
C VAL A 49 -26.46 1.50 -19.58
N GLY A 50 -26.18 0.22 -19.89
CA GLY A 50 -27.06 -0.61 -20.72
C GLY A 50 -28.38 -0.97 -20.05
N ASP A 51 -28.39 -1.06 -18.71
CA ASP A 51 -29.52 -1.53 -17.92
C ASP A 51 -30.33 -0.43 -17.24
N THR A 52 -30.05 0.84 -17.52
CA THR A 52 -30.70 1.96 -16.81
C THR A 52 -32.18 2.11 -17.12
N ALA A 53 -32.64 1.62 -18.26
CA ALA A 53 -34.04 1.73 -18.64
C ALA A 53 -34.88 0.70 -17.87
N GLY A 54 -35.63 1.17 -16.87
CA GLY A 54 -36.53 0.31 -16.08
C GLY A 54 -36.02 -0.04 -14.68
N ASP A 55 -34.89 0.52 -14.26
CA ASP A 55 -34.41 0.33 -12.90
C ASP A 55 -35.31 1.07 -11.90
N ASP A 56 -35.62 0.41 -10.77
CA ASP A 56 -36.33 1.06 -9.68
C ASP A 56 -35.33 1.68 -8.69
N GLN A 57 -35.84 2.35 -7.66
CA GLN A 57 -35.01 3.07 -6.67
C GLN A 57 -34.14 2.12 -5.85
N ALA A 58 -34.62 0.93 -5.56
CA ALA A 58 -33.87 -0.09 -4.80
C ALA A 58 -32.66 -0.56 -5.59
N ASP A 59 -32.83 -0.81 -6.87
CA ASP A 59 -31.73 -1.22 -7.76
C ASP A 59 -30.70 -0.10 -7.91
N SER A 60 -31.15 1.15 -8.01
CA SER A 60 -30.26 2.31 -8.06
C SER A 60 -29.42 2.44 -6.79
N GLY A 61 -30.04 2.24 -5.61
CA GLY A 61 -29.36 2.27 -4.33
C GLY A 61 -28.31 1.18 -4.21
N THR A 62 -28.62 -0.04 -4.67
CA THR A 62 -27.69 -1.17 -4.67
C THR A 62 -26.50 -0.89 -5.58
N LYS A 63 -26.73 -0.35 -6.78
CA LYS A 63 -25.67 0.00 -7.72
C LYS A 63 -24.76 1.07 -7.16
N THR A 64 -25.29 2.07 -6.46
CA THR A 64 -24.50 3.11 -5.80
C THR A 64 -23.60 2.51 -4.72
N ALA A 65 -24.15 1.60 -3.90
CA ALA A 65 -23.36 0.92 -2.86
C ALA A 65 -22.23 0.08 -3.48
N GLU A 66 -22.49 -0.59 -4.59
CA GLU A 66 -21.47 -1.37 -5.29
C GLU A 66 -20.34 -0.48 -5.84
N ARG A 67 -20.68 0.68 -6.38
CA ARG A 67 -19.70 1.66 -6.85
C ARG A 67 -18.83 2.17 -5.70
N ASP A 68 -19.44 2.48 -4.56
CA ASP A 68 -18.73 2.96 -3.39
C ASP A 68 -17.77 1.90 -2.87
N THR A 69 -18.21 0.64 -2.86
CA THR A 69 -17.36 -0.50 -2.48
C THR A 69 -16.18 -0.65 -3.44
N ALA A 70 -16.43 -0.55 -4.75
CA ALA A 70 -15.38 -0.64 -5.75
C ALA A 70 -14.36 0.49 -5.61
N GLN A 71 -14.81 1.71 -5.36
CA GLN A 71 -13.93 2.86 -5.15
C GLN A 71 -13.09 2.70 -3.89
N SER A 72 -13.70 2.17 -2.82
CA SER A 72 -12.98 1.91 -1.57
C SER A 72 -11.89 0.86 -1.78
N LEU A 73 -12.17 -0.18 -2.56
CA LEU A 73 -11.19 -1.21 -2.89
C LEU A 73 -10.01 -0.61 -3.66
N LEU A 74 -10.31 0.21 -4.68
CA LEU A 74 -9.26 0.87 -5.47
C LEU A 74 -8.36 1.73 -4.58
N ARG A 75 -8.95 2.47 -3.66
CA ARG A 75 -8.20 3.32 -2.72
C ARG A 75 -7.31 2.48 -1.81
N THR A 76 -7.83 1.37 -1.30
CA THR A 76 -7.07 0.46 -0.45
C THR A 76 -5.85 -0.09 -1.19
N ILE A 77 -6.02 -0.51 -2.45
CA ILE A 77 -4.92 -1.03 -3.26
C ILE A 77 -3.85 0.06 -3.48
N LEU A 78 -4.29 1.28 -3.81
CA LEU A 78 -3.38 2.40 -4.00
C LEU A 78 -2.61 2.75 -2.73
N ASP A 79 -3.27 2.75 -1.58
CA ASP A 79 -2.64 3.04 -0.30
C ASP A 79 -1.58 1.99 0.05
N ARG A 80 -1.88 0.73 -0.19
CA ARG A 80 -0.91 -0.36 0.01
C ARG A 80 0.29 -0.21 -0.92
N ARG A 81 0.03 0.08 -2.19
CA ARG A 81 1.09 0.27 -3.18
C ARG A 81 1.99 1.43 -2.79
N ALA A 82 1.39 2.54 -2.36
CA ALA A 82 2.14 3.71 -1.91
C ALA A 82 3.02 3.38 -0.69
N GLN A 83 2.56 2.50 0.19
CA GLN A 83 3.35 2.09 1.35
C GLN A 83 4.61 1.31 0.91
N PHE A 84 4.49 0.41 -0.07
CA PHE A 84 5.64 -0.31 -0.62
C PHE A 84 6.60 0.65 -1.34
N GLU A 85 6.06 1.63 -2.05
CA GLU A 85 6.85 2.67 -2.71
C GLU A 85 7.67 3.47 -1.70
N ARG A 86 7.05 3.85 -0.58
CA ARG A 86 7.76 4.57 0.49
C ARG A 86 8.88 3.72 1.09
N ALA A 87 8.62 2.44 1.32
CA ALA A 87 9.64 1.53 1.86
C ALA A 87 10.81 1.38 0.90
N LEU A 88 10.53 1.28 -0.41
CA LEU A 88 11.58 1.24 -1.43
C LEU A 88 12.40 2.53 -1.43
N GLY A 89 11.75 3.67 -1.31
CA GLY A 89 12.42 4.97 -1.21
C GLY A 89 13.34 5.04 0.01
N ARG A 90 12.88 4.50 1.14
CA ARG A 90 13.69 4.45 2.37
C ARG A 90 14.94 3.58 2.19
N LEU A 91 14.82 2.47 1.46
CA LEU A 91 15.98 1.65 1.11
C LEU A 91 17.01 2.43 0.28
N ASP A 92 16.52 3.16 -0.72
CA ASP A 92 17.38 3.95 -1.59
C ASP A 92 18.08 5.08 -0.83
N GLU A 93 17.41 5.65 0.17
CA GLU A 93 17.97 6.73 1.00
C GLU A 93 18.86 6.21 2.14
N GLY A 94 18.86 4.91 2.38
CA GLY A 94 19.62 4.32 3.49
C GLY A 94 18.96 4.46 4.84
N THR A 95 17.65 4.74 4.86
CA THR A 95 16.89 4.96 6.11
C THR A 95 15.86 3.86 6.39
N TYR A 96 15.87 2.80 5.61
CA TYR A 96 15.00 1.66 5.84
C TYR A 96 15.29 1.04 7.22
N GLY A 97 14.22 0.71 7.94
CA GLY A 97 14.34 0.15 9.29
C GLY A 97 14.26 1.18 10.40
N PHE A 98 14.20 2.45 10.03
CA PHE A 98 14.00 3.54 10.99
C PHE A 98 12.66 4.20 10.76
N CYS A 99 12.01 4.62 11.86
CA CYS A 99 10.71 5.28 11.78
C CYS A 99 10.82 6.62 11.06
N GLU A 100 9.94 6.85 10.10
CA GLU A 100 9.90 8.12 9.36
C GLU A 100 9.39 9.28 10.22
N GLY A 101 8.71 8.97 11.34
CA GLY A 101 8.17 10.00 12.23
C GLY A 101 9.11 10.41 13.35
N CYS A 102 9.75 9.45 14.03
CA CYS A 102 10.58 9.74 15.20
C CYS A 102 12.03 9.27 15.06
N SER A 103 12.38 8.67 13.93
CA SER A 103 13.73 8.17 13.62
C SER A 103 14.22 7.02 14.52
N ALA A 104 13.36 6.49 15.38
CA ALA A 104 13.70 5.33 16.19
C ALA A 104 13.77 4.08 15.33
N PRO A 105 14.61 3.10 15.70
CA PRO A 105 14.65 1.84 14.94
C PRO A 105 13.33 1.09 15.05
N ILE A 106 12.87 0.54 13.92
CA ILE A 106 11.70 -0.33 13.89
C ILE A 106 12.16 -1.73 14.29
N PRO A 107 11.46 -2.42 15.20
CA PRO A 107 11.86 -3.77 15.60
C PRO A 107 11.99 -4.71 14.40
N VAL A 108 13.01 -5.56 14.43
CA VAL A 108 13.28 -6.52 13.36
C VAL A 108 12.09 -7.46 13.15
N GLU A 109 11.46 -7.88 14.25
CA GLU A 109 10.29 -8.76 14.22
C GLU A 109 9.14 -8.13 13.43
N ARG A 110 8.95 -6.83 13.59
CA ARG A 110 7.91 -6.10 12.86
C ARG A 110 8.24 -6.03 11.37
N LEU A 111 9.50 -5.80 11.03
CA LEU A 111 9.95 -5.75 9.64
C LEU A 111 9.87 -7.11 8.95
N GLU A 112 10.05 -8.19 9.69
CA GLU A 112 9.90 -9.54 9.15
C GLU A 112 8.45 -9.83 8.75
N ILE A 113 7.50 -9.35 9.55
CA ILE A 113 6.07 -9.53 9.28
C ILE A 113 5.58 -8.49 8.28
N PHE A 114 6.00 -7.25 8.43
CA PHE A 114 5.60 -6.12 7.60
C PHE A 114 6.83 -5.45 7.00
N PRO A 115 7.41 -6.02 5.94
CA PRO A 115 8.63 -5.44 5.36
C PRO A 115 8.42 -4.05 4.76
N SER A 116 7.18 -3.67 4.50
CA SER A 116 6.85 -2.33 4.01
C SER A 116 6.69 -1.30 5.13
N ALA A 117 6.91 -1.68 6.38
CA ALA A 117 6.74 -0.75 7.51
C ALA A 117 7.77 0.38 7.43
N THR A 118 7.29 1.62 7.56
CA THR A 118 8.13 2.83 7.58
C THR A 118 7.94 3.64 8.84
N ALA A 119 7.06 3.20 9.75
CA ALA A 119 6.78 3.87 11.01
C ALA A 119 6.74 2.87 12.16
N CYS A 120 7.14 3.30 13.35
CA CYS A 120 7.02 2.48 14.54
C CYS A 120 5.54 2.43 14.96
N VAL A 121 5.22 1.49 15.86
CA VAL A 121 3.84 1.28 16.32
C VAL A 121 3.27 2.57 16.93
N THR A 122 4.05 3.25 17.75
CA THR A 122 3.61 4.48 18.43
C THR A 122 3.26 5.58 17.43
N CYS A 123 4.12 5.82 16.45
CA CYS A 123 3.88 6.85 15.42
C CYS A 123 2.71 6.47 14.53
N LYS A 124 2.57 5.20 14.18
CA LYS A 124 1.45 4.73 13.39
C LYS A 124 0.13 4.94 14.12
N GLN A 125 0.07 4.59 15.40
CA GLN A 125 -1.11 4.80 16.22
C GLN A 125 -1.47 6.28 16.37
N SER A 126 -0.46 7.14 16.54
CA SER A 126 -0.69 8.58 16.60
C SER A 126 -1.27 9.12 15.32
N ARG A 127 -0.80 8.62 14.19
CA ARG A 127 -1.28 9.02 12.86
C ARG A 127 -2.73 8.58 12.65
N GLU A 128 -3.05 7.37 13.04
CA GLU A 128 -4.41 6.83 12.96
C GLU A 128 -5.38 7.62 13.83
N ARG A 129 -4.97 7.99 15.04
CA ARG A 129 -5.79 8.81 15.93
C ARG A 129 -6.08 10.19 15.36
N ARG A 130 -5.10 10.80 14.68
CA ARG A 130 -5.28 12.11 14.05
C ARG A 130 -6.18 12.03 12.82
N ALA A 131 -6.16 10.93 12.11
CA ALA A 131 -6.98 10.72 10.93
C ALA A 131 -8.44 10.39 11.29
N ALA A 132 -8.68 9.88 12.48
CA ALA A 132 -10.04 9.60 12.97
C ALA A 132 -10.71 10.90 13.49
#